data_b24da9d859cb00fc1835ab097846561e
#
_entry.id   b24da9d859cb00fc1835ab097846561e
#
_cell.length_a   1.000
_cell.length_b   1.000
_cell.length_c   1.000
_cell.angle_alpha   90.00
_cell.angle_beta   90.00
_cell.angle_gamma   90.00
#
_symmetry.space_group_name_H-M   'P 1'
#
loop_
_entity.id
_entity.type
_entity.pdbx_description
1 polymer ?
#
loop_
_entity_poly.entity_id
_entity_poly.type
_entity_poly.pdbx_seq_one_letter_code
_entity_poly.pdbx_strand_id
1 'polypeptide(L)'
;FSVLDRTTGDDPEVSEEVLGLFAEQAALWSGLLNPGVEGWRDAVHTLRGAAAGIGAHELAAECTAAEALEAKTASPALERVRSALDAALADVAAYRHELMLRSLRR
;
A
#
# COMPACT_ATOMS: atom_id res chain seq x y z
N PHE A 1 -2.99 11.53 8.31
CA PHE A 1 -3.82 10.68 7.44
C PHE A 1 -5.06 10.20 8.18
N SER A 2 -6.15 10.92 8.04
CA SER A 2 -7.38 10.60 8.76
C SER A 2 -7.93 9.22 8.43
N VAL A 3 -7.74 8.75 7.21
CA VAL A 3 -8.21 7.43 6.79
C VAL A 3 -7.42 6.33 7.50
N LEU A 4 -6.12 6.49 7.61
CA LEU A 4 -5.28 5.53 8.32
C LEU A 4 -5.63 5.50 9.81
N ASP A 5 -5.90 6.65 10.42
CA ASP A 5 -6.33 6.72 11.82
C ASP A 5 -7.60 5.91 12.04
N ARG A 6 -8.58 6.05 11.16
CA ARG A 6 -9.84 5.33 11.29
C ARG A 6 -9.65 3.83 11.13
N THR A 7 -8.72 3.42 10.29
CA THR A 7 -8.45 2.01 10.04
C THR A 7 -7.87 1.33 11.28
N THR A 8 -7.05 2.05 12.05
CA THR A 8 -6.31 1.49 13.18
C THR A 8 -6.92 1.84 14.54
N GLY A 9 -8.05 2.54 14.57
CA GLY A 9 -8.76 2.83 15.81
C GLY A 9 -8.03 3.76 16.76
N ASP A 10 -7.21 4.64 16.25
CA ASP A 10 -6.50 5.69 16.99
C ASP A 10 -5.40 5.20 17.95
N ASP A 11 -5.05 3.91 17.94
CA ASP A 11 -3.95 3.42 18.77
C ASP A 11 -2.63 3.64 18.03
N PRO A 12 -1.76 4.55 18.50
CA PRO A 12 -0.51 4.85 17.80
C PRO A 12 0.44 3.66 17.68
N GLU A 13 0.48 2.78 18.66
CA GLU A 13 1.34 1.59 18.61
C GLU A 13 0.87 0.61 17.54
N VAL A 14 -0.44 0.37 17.48
CA VAL A 14 -1.04 -0.51 16.48
C VAL A 14 -0.85 0.08 15.09
N SER A 15 -1.06 1.39 14.94
CA SER A 15 -0.85 2.08 13.67
C SER A 15 0.59 1.94 13.18
N GLU A 16 1.56 2.16 14.07
CA GLU A 16 2.99 2.05 13.74
C GLU A 16 3.33 0.64 13.29
N GLU A 17 2.86 -0.38 13.98
CA GLU A 17 3.10 -1.77 13.65
C GLU A 17 2.52 -2.15 12.29
N VAL A 18 1.27 -1.81 12.07
CA VAL A 18 0.57 -2.13 10.82
C VAL A 18 1.24 -1.43 9.65
N LEU A 19 1.54 -0.14 9.79
CA LEU A 19 2.17 0.63 8.72
C LEU A 19 3.60 0.17 8.46
N GLY A 20 4.33 -0.23 9.51
CA GLY A 20 5.66 -0.79 9.36
C GLY A 20 5.66 -2.09 8.55
N LEU A 21 4.71 -2.97 8.83
CA LEU A 21 4.55 -4.21 8.10
C LEU A 21 4.21 -3.95 6.64
N PHE A 22 3.29 -3.00 6.38
CA PHE A 22 2.94 -2.62 5.03
C PHE A 22 4.18 -2.13 4.26
N ALA A 23 4.98 -1.26 4.87
CA ALA A 23 6.18 -0.72 4.24
C ALA A 23 7.20 -1.81 3.93
N GLU A 24 7.39 -2.77 4.83
CA GLU A 24 8.31 -3.90 4.61
C GLU A 24 7.85 -4.79 3.46
N GLN A 25 6.57 -5.09 3.40
CA GLN A 25 6.00 -5.94 2.35
C GLN A 25 6.01 -5.23 0.99
N ALA A 26 5.87 -3.91 0.98
CA ALA A 26 5.81 -3.14 -0.25
C ALA A 26 7.03 -3.35 -1.15
N ALA A 27 8.20 -3.52 -0.57
CA ALA A 27 9.42 -3.79 -1.34
C ALA A 27 9.31 -5.10 -2.13
N LEU A 28 8.70 -6.11 -1.53
CA LEU A 28 8.51 -7.42 -2.19
C LEU A 28 7.46 -7.30 -3.31
N TRP A 29 6.34 -6.65 -3.04
CA TRP A 29 5.30 -6.48 -4.05
C TRP A 29 5.78 -5.66 -5.24
N SER A 30 6.58 -4.63 -4.99
CA SER A 30 7.10 -3.76 -6.03
C SER A 30 7.87 -4.54 -7.10
N GLY A 31 8.65 -5.52 -6.68
CA GLY A 31 9.41 -6.37 -7.61
C GLY A 31 8.55 -7.31 -8.44
N LEU A 32 7.30 -7.55 -8.01
CA LEU A 32 6.38 -8.47 -8.68
C LEU A 32 5.38 -7.74 -9.60
N LEU A 33 5.39 -6.42 -9.62
CA LEU A 33 4.43 -5.63 -10.41
C LEU A 33 4.89 -5.49 -11.87
N ASN A 34 5.03 -6.62 -12.55
CA ASN A 34 5.47 -6.69 -13.92
C ASN A 34 4.71 -7.83 -14.60
N PRO A 35 4.04 -7.59 -15.74
CA PRO A 35 3.26 -8.64 -16.40
C PRO A 35 4.09 -9.80 -16.91
N GLY A 36 5.40 -9.63 -17.03
CA GLY A 36 6.32 -10.72 -17.38
C GLY A 36 6.67 -11.64 -16.22
N VAL A 37 6.31 -11.27 -14.98
CA VAL A 37 6.59 -12.07 -13.80
C VAL A 37 5.43 -12.99 -13.51
N GLU A 38 5.70 -14.29 -13.34
CA GLU A 38 4.66 -15.23 -12.93
C GLU A 38 4.20 -14.84 -11.52
N GLY A 39 2.89 -14.85 -11.31
CA GLY A 39 2.31 -14.49 -10.01
C GLY A 39 2.05 -13.02 -9.81
N TRP A 40 2.24 -12.18 -10.85
CA TRP A 40 1.99 -10.74 -10.71
C TRP A 40 0.55 -10.44 -10.28
N ARG A 41 -0.42 -11.23 -10.78
CA ARG A 41 -1.83 -11.01 -10.43
C ARG A 41 -2.09 -11.31 -8.96
N ASP A 42 -1.46 -12.37 -8.44
CA ASP A 42 -1.57 -12.70 -7.01
C ASP A 42 -0.95 -11.62 -6.15
N ALA A 43 0.18 -11.05 -6.58
CA ALA A 43 0.82 -9.94 -5.86
C ALA A 43 -0.09 -8.72 -5.83
N VAL A 44 -0.72 -8.38 -6.95
CA VAL A 44 -1.67 -7.25 -7.03
C VAL A 44 -2.87 -7.51 -6.12
N HIS A 45 -3.38 -8.73 -6.11
CA HIS A 45 -4.51 -9.09 -5.25
C HIS A 45 -4.16 -8.94 -3.77
N THR A 46 -2.99 -9.41 -3.37
CA THR A 46 -2.52 -9.29 -1.99
C THR A 46 -2.32 -7.82 -1.61
N LEU A 47 -1.71 -7.05 -2.50
CA LEU A 47 -1.51 -5.62 -2.28
C LEU A 47 -2.84 -4.88 -2.15
N ARG A 48 -3.85 -5.26 -2.94
CA ARG A 48 -5.18 -4.66 -2.84
C ARG A 48 -5.76 -4.83 -1.45
N GLY A 49 -5.69 -6.05 -0.91
CA GLY A 49 -6.18 -6.32 0.44
C GLY A 49 -5.43 -5.52 1.50
N ALA A 50 -4.11 -5.46 1.40
CA ALA A 50 -3.29 -4.70 2.34
C ALA A 50 -3.59 -3.20 2.26
N ALA A 51 -3.74 -2.68 1.04
CA ALA A 51 -4.06 -1.26 0.83
C ALA A 51 -5.42 -0.91 1.43
N ALA A 52 -6.42 -1.75 1.20
CA ALA A 52 -7.75 -1.56 1.79
C ALA A 52 -7.67 -1.57 3.32
N GLY A 53 -6.86 -2.47 3.88
CA GLY A 53 -6.71 -2.61 5.32
C GLY A 53 -6.14 -1.38 6.01
N ILE A 54 -5.27 -0.63 5.33
CA ILE A 54 -4.71 0.61 5.89
C ILE A 54 -5.44 1.87 5.40
N GLY A 55 -6.50 1.71 4.62
CA GLY A 55 -7.26 2.83 4.11
C GLY A 55 -6.65 3.54 2.90
N ALA A 56 -5.72 2.91 2.20
CA ALA A 56 -5.13 3.46 0.98
C ALA A 56 -6.05 3.15 -0.21
N HIS A 57 -7.18 3.84 -0.28
CA HIS A 57 -8.26 3.54 -1.23
C HIS A 57 -7.86 3.71 -2.69
N GLU A 58 -7.06 4.72 -2.99
CA GLU A 58 -6.61 4.97 -4.35
C GLU A 58 -5.74 3.82 -4.86
N LEU A 59 -4.81 3.36 -4.02
CA LEU A 59 -3.98 2.20 -4.34
C LEU A 59 -4.84 0.94 -4.54
N ALA A 60 -5.79 0.72 -3.64
CA ALA A 60 -6.69 -0.43 -3.75
C ALA A 60 -7.49 -0.40 -5.06
N ALA A 61 -7.96 0.77 -5.47
CA ALA A 61 -8.70 0.94 -6.72
C ALA A 61 -7.84 0.63 -7.95
N GLU A 62 -6.59 1.09 -7.95
CA GLU A 62 -5.67 0.79 -9.05
C GLU A 62 -5.35 -0.70 -9.12
N CYS A 63 -5.20 -1.36 -7.97
CA CYS A 63 -5.02 -2.81 -7.92
C CYS A 63 -6.21 -3.55 -8.51
N THR A 64 -7.42 -3.13 -8.16
CA THR A 64 -8.64 -3.74 -8.69
C THR A 64 -8.68 -3.64 -10.22
N ALA A 65 -8.35 -2.47 -10.76
CA ALA A 65 -8.32 -2.27 -12.20
C ALA A 65 -7.28 -3.19 -12.88
N ALA A 66 -6.09 -3.31 -12.28
CA ALA A 66 -5.02 -4.12 -12.84
C ALA A 66 -5.36 -5.62 -12.83
N GLU A 67 -5.99 -6.11 -11.75
CA GLU A 67 -6.37 -7.51 -11.63
C GLU A 67 -7.31 -7.99 -12.74
N ALA A 68 -8.11 -7.08 -13.27
CA ALA A 68 -9.09 -7.41 -14.29
C ALA A 68 -8.48 -7.61 -15.68
N LEU A 69 -7.20 -7.25 -15.87
CA LEU A 69 -6.55 -7.25 -17.16
C LEU A 69 -5.75 -8.53 -17.42
N GLU A 70 -5.54 -8.82 -18.71
CA GLU A 70 -4.63 -9.87 -19.12
C GLU A 70 -3.19 -9.36 -19.11
N ALA A 71 -2.22 -10.26 -19.02
CA ALA A 71 -0.80 -9.89 -18.93
C ALA A 71 -0.37 -8.95 -20.06
N LYS A 72 -0.81 -9.21 -21.28
CA LYS A 72 -0.40 -8.42 -22.46
C LYS A 72 -0.89 -6.98 -22.46
N THR A 73 -1.90 -6.66 -21.63
CA THR A 73 -2.49 -5.32 -21.54
C THR A 73 -2.31 -4.70 -20.16
N ALA A 74 -1.67 -5.41 -19.24
CA ALA A 74 -1.58 -4.99 -17.83
C ALA A 74 -0.49 -3.95 -17.56
N SER A 75 0.50 -3.81 -18.46
CA SER A 75 1.66 -2.95 -18.18
C SER A 75 1.32 -1.52 -17.76
N PRO A 76 0.45 -0.78 -18.50
CA PRO A 76 0.09 0.58 -18.04
C PRO A 76 -0.65 0.60 -16.71
N ALA A 77 -1.50 -0.40 -16.45
CA ALA A 77 -2.23 -0.49 -15.19
C ALA A 77 -1.28 -0.78 -14.03
N LEU A 78 -0.28 -1.63 -14.24
CA LEU A 78 0.71 -1.94 -13.21
C LEU A 78 1.61 -0.73 -12.92
N GLU A 79 1.87 0.11 -13.91
CA GLU A 79 2.57 1.38 -13.67
C GLU A 79 1.76 2.31 -12.78
N ARG A 80 0.44 2.36 -13.00
CA ARG A 80 -0.45 3.13 -12.11
C ARG A 80 -0.45 2.56 -10.70
N VAL A 81 -0.42 1.24 -10.56
CA VAL A 81 -0.31 0.61 -9.24
C VAL A 81 0.99 1.02 -8.57
N ARG A 82 2.10 1.01 -9.29
CA ARG A 82 3.40 1.44 -8.74
C ARG A 82 3.37 2.89 -8.29
N SER A 83 2.82 3.78 -9.10
CA SER A 83 2.70 5.20 -8.74
C SER A 83 1.85 5.38 -7.49
N ALA A 84 0.72 4.68 -7.42
CA ALA A 84 -0.16 4.75 -6.26
C ALA A 84 0.53 4.15 -5.02
N LEU A 85 1.31 3.09 -5.20
CA LEU A 85 2.07 2.49 -4.11
C LEU A 85 3.14 3.46 -3.59
N ASP A 86 3.88 4.11 -4.48
CA ASP A 86 4.88 5.09 -4.08
C ASP A 86 4.25 6.25 -3.30
N ALA A 87 3.10 6.73 -3.75
CA ALA A 87 2.37 7.79 -3.06
C ALA A 87 1.90 7.31 -1.68
N ALA A 88 1.38 6.08 -1.59
CA ALA A 88 0.94 5.51 -0.33
C ALA A 88 2.12 5.35 0.65
N LEU A 89 3.28 4.92 0.16
CA LEU A 89 4.47 4.78 0.99
C LEU A 89 4.96 6.13 1.51
N ALA A 90 4.89 7.18 0.70
CA ALA A 90 5.23 8.52 1.14
C ALA A 90 4.30 8.98 2.26
N ASP A 91 3.01 8.72 2.11
CA ASP A 91 2.00 9.06 3.13
C ASP A 91 2.22 8.25 4.41
N VAL A 92 2.52 6.96 4.28
CA VAL A 92 2.83 6.09 5.42
C VAL A 92 4.05 6.62 6.16
N ALA A 93 5.10 6.99 5.45
CA ALA A 93 6.32 7.52 6.06
C ALA A 93 6.05 8.81 6.82
N ALA A 94 5.26 9.71 6.24
CA ALA A 94 4.89 10.97 6.87
C ALA A 94 4.07 10.73 8.14
N TYR A 95 3.12 9.81 8.09
CA TYR A 95 2.27 9.47 9.22
C TYR A 95 3.08 8.84 10.36
N ARG A 96 3.98 7.92 10.03
CA ARG A 96 4.84 7.28 11.03
C ARG A 96 5.75 8.30 11.70
N HIS A 97 6.26 9.26 10.94
CA HIS A 97 7.07 10.35 11.48
C HIS A 97 6.26 11.19 12.47
N GLU A 98 5.01 11.51 12.13
CA GLU A 98 4.12 12.24 13.01
C GLU A 98 3.85 11.48 14.30
N LEU A 99 3.61 10.17 14.21
CA LEU A 99 3.41 9.34 15.39
C LEU A 99 4.64 9.34 16.29
N MET A 100 5.82 9.30 15.72
CA MET A 100 7.07 9.36 16.47
C MET A 100 7.19 10.70 17.20
N LEU A 101 6.87 11.81 16.53
CA LEU A 101 6.92 13.13 17.16
C LEU A 101 5.92 13.25 18.31
N ARG A 102 4.74 12.69 18.18
CA ARG A 102 3.75 12.67 19.27
C ARG A 102 4.27 11.91 20.47
N SER A 103 4.94 10.80 20.22
CA SER A 103 5.54 10.00 21.28
C SER A 103 6.61 10.77 22.05
N LEU A 104 7.40 11.59 21.37
CA LEU A 104 8.46 12.39 21.99
C LEU A 104 7.93 13.57 22.79
N ARG A 105 6.70 13.98 22.56
CA ARG A 105 6.09 15.13 23.26
C ARG A 105 5.45 14.80 24.58
N ARG A 106 5.42 13.56 24.97
CA ARG A 106 4.83 13.13 26.25
C ARG A 106 5.68 13.44 27.45
#